data_437d221a034a472bdaf83f042a9d6aa7
#
_entry.id   437d221a034a472bdaf83f042a9d6aa7
#
_cell.length_a   1.000
_cell.length_b   1.000
_cell.length_c   1.000
_cell.angle_alpha   90.00
_cell.angle_beta   90.00
_cell.angle_gamma   90.00
#
_symmetry.space_group_name_H-M   'P 1'
#
loop_
_entity.id
_entity.type
_entity.pdbx_description
1 polymer ?
#
loop_
_entity_poly.entity_id
_entity_poly.type
_entity_poly.pdbx_seq_one_letter_code
_entity_poly.pdbx_strand_id
1 'polypeptide(L)'
;GIWDTDRVRYPGMHSRSAGWWENRVLRDPPWPGPAGFSSLFNVQYEEGGKPLGYARYRIKEHYENGSAASVLSVQALHGNTDGAYSALWQHIFGVDLVGKIQAEWRRTDEPLYAMLADPRRLVRRPSDTLWVRIVDTVQALEARRYRTAGALVIELRDDFCPWNGGRYVIEGGPDGARCSHTTKTADLTMTVNELGALYLGGMSAHQLARAGRIEGAAQAITTA
;
A
#
# COMPACT_ATOMS: atom_id res chain seq x y z
N GLY A 1 10.10 16.01 1.61
CA GLY A 1 10.08 15.85 0.14
C GLY A 1 8.80 15.18 -0.34
N ILE A 2 8.64 14.97 -1.66
CA ILE A 2 7.42 14.37 -2.27
C ILE A 2 7.04 13.05 -1.58
N TRP A 3 8.02 12.16 -1.39
CA TRP A 3 7.82 10.89 -0.69
C TRP A 3 7.28 11.06 0.74
N ASP A 4 7.81 12.01 1.51
CA ASP A 4 7.40 12.18 2.90
C ASP A 4 6.00 12.76 3.03
N THR A 5 5.57 13.58 2.07
CA THR A 5 4.21 14.08 1.97
C THR A 5 3.24 12.95 1.54
N ASP A 6 3.66 12.09 0.60
CA ASP A 6 2.82 11.00 0.10
C ASP A 6 2.68 9.85 1.10
N ARG A 7 3.78 9.40 1.72
CA ARG A 7 3.81 8.22 2.59
C ARG A 7 2.88 8.31 3.81
N VAL A 8 2.66 9.49 4.37
CA VAL A 8 1.78 9.65 5.54
C VAL A 8 0.29 9.52 5.21
N ARG A 9 -0.05 9.51 3.93
CA ARG A 9 -1.43 9.34 3.45
C ARG A 9 -1.84 7.87 3.34
N TYR A 10 -0.86 6.95 3.37
CA TYR A 10 -1.11 5.54 3.07
C TYR A 10 -0.50 4.62 4.11
N PRO A 11 -1.30 3.76 4.76
CA PRO A 11 -0.79 2.76 5.68
C PRO A 11 0.23 1.82 5.02
N GLY A 12 1.27 1.45 5.77
CA GLY A 12 2.32 0.55 5.28
C GLY A 12 3.47 1.24 4.56
N MET A 13 3.36 2.52 4.18
CA MET A 13 4.49 3.29 3.66
C MET A 13 5.36 3.81 4.81
N HIS A 14 6.67 3.58 4.72
CA HIS A 14 7.62 3.93 5.77
C HIS A 14 8.55 5.10 5.39
N SER A 15 9.15 5.73 6.39
CA SER A 15 10.21 6.73 6.16
C SER A 15 11.44 6.09 5.53
N ARG A 16 12.18 6.86 4.76
CA ARG A 16 13.44 6.45 4.15
C ARG A 16 14.60 7.27 4.72
N SER A 17 15.62 6.60 5.23
CA SER A 17 16.86 7.27 5.66
C SER A 17 17.64 7.80 4.46
N ALA A 18 18.60 8.69 4.69
CA ALA A 18 19.52 9.15 3.64
C ALA A 18 20.24 7.98 2.95
N GLY A 19 20.78 7.04 3.74
CA GLY A 19 21.43 5.86 3.19
C GLY A 19 20.49 4.95 2.38
N TRP A 20 19.20 4.90 2.70
CA TRP A 20 18.23 4.20 1.86
C TRP A 20 18.04 4.90 0.51
N TRP A 21 17.94 6.25 0.53
CA TRP A 21 17.85 7.03 -0.70
C TRP A 21 19.07 6.81 -1.57
N GLU A 22 20.28 6.95 -1.03
CA GLU A 22 21.54 6.85 -1.76
C GLU A 22 21.76 5.44 -2.34
N ASN A 23 21.55 4.39 -1.54
CA ASN A 23 21.95 3.04 -1.92
C ASN A 23 20.85 2.22 -2.58
N ARG A 24 19.57 2.58 -2.40
CA ARG A 24 18.44 1.81 -2.93
C ARG A 24 17.62 2.57 -3.96
N VAL A 25 17.40 3.86 -3.73
CA VAL A 25 16.50 4.62 -4.60
C VAL A 25 17.28 5.35 -5.69
N LEU A 26 18.31 6.14 -5.33
CA LEU A 26 19.05 6.98 -6.27
C LEU A 26 20.18 6.25 -6.98
N ARG A 27 20.63 5.13 -6.43
CA ARG A 27 21.69 4.33 -7.04
C ARG A 27 21.27 3.86 -8.44
N ASP A 28 22.09 4.20 -9.42
CA ASP A 28 21.94 3.76 -10.80
C ASP A 28 23.20 3.01 -11.22
N PRO A 29 23.17 1.67 -11.35
CA PRO A 29 24.32 0.91 -11.83
C PRO A 29 24.66 1.33 -13.27
N PRO A 30 25.95 1.23 -13.69
CA PRO A 30 26.37 1.56 -15.04
C PRO A 30 25.64 0.72 -16.09
N TRP A 31 25.55 1.25 -17.30
CA TRP A 31 25.00 0.55 -18.46
C TRP A 31 25.84 -0.70 -18.86
N PRO A 32 25.23 -1.84 -19.29
CA PRO A 32 23.78 -2.09 -19.27
C PRO A 32 23.26 -2.26 -17.85
N GLY A 33 22.10 -1.67 -17.58
CA GLY A 33 21.43 -1.75 -16.30
C GLY A 33 20.97 -3.18 -15.97
N PRO A 34 20.31 -3.38 -14.82
CA PRO A 34 19.83 -4.69 -14.40
C PRO A 34 19.00 -5.36 -15.50
N ALA A 35 19.28 -6.64 -15.79
CA ALA A 35 18.58 -7.43 -16.81
C ALA A 35 18.51 -6.81 -18.22
N GLY A 36 19.49 -5.96 -18.59
CA GLY A 36 19.56 -5.30 -19.90
C GLY A 36 18.66 -4.09 -20.06
N PHE A 37 18.20 -3.50 -18.97
CA PHE A 37 17.49 -2.22 -18.99
C PHE A 37 18.45 -1.04 -19.13
N SER A 38 17.93 0.08 -19.62
CA SER A 38 18.63 1.37 -19.71
C SER A 38 19.08 1.89 -18.32
N SER A 39 19.90 2.94 -18.32
CA SER A 39 20.04 3.83 -17.17
C SER A 39 18.67 4.37 -16.73
N LEU A 40 18.62 4.89 -15.52
CA LEU A 40 17.37 5.32 -14.90
C LEU A 40 16.96 6.70 -15.41
N PHE A 41 15.78 6.77 -16.00
CA PHE A 41 15.13 8.05 -16.31
C PHE A 41 14.44 8.58 -15.06
N ASN A 42 14.60 9.86 -14.78
CA ASN A 42 13.97 10.55 -13.67
C ASN A 42 13.16 11.72 -14.23
N VAL A 43 11.89 11.77 -13.89
CA VAL A 43 10.95 12.81 -14.30
C VAL A 43 10.33 13.43 -13.07
N GLN A 44 10.24 14.74 -13.05
CA GLN A 44 9.61 15.50 -11.99
C GLN A 44 8.44 16.32 -12.55
N TYR A 45 7.33 16.30 -11.86
CA TYR A 45 6.19 17.17 -12.12
C TYR A 45 6.25 18.37 -11.19
N GLU A 46 6.17 19.55 -11.77
CA GLU A 46 6.19 20.83 -11.05
C GLU A 46 4.96 21.66 -11.41
N GLU A 47 4.45 22.37 -10.44
CA GLU A 47 3.38 23.35 -10.61
C GLU A 47 3.68 24.59 -9.77
N GLY A 48 3.70 25.75 -10.41
CA GLY A 48 4.06 27.02 -9.75
C GLY A 48 5.49 27.00 -9.13
N GLY A 49 6.43 26.29 -9.73
CA GLY A 49 7.80 26.14 -9.24
C GLY A 49 7.93 25.18 -8.03
N LYS A 50 6.88 24.44 -7.69
CA LYS A 50 6.90 23.47 -6.60
C LYS A 50 6.87 22.05 -7.15
N PRO A 51 7.79 21.16 -6.72
CA PRO A 51 7.75 19.76 -7.10
C PRO A 51 6.60 19.04 -6.39
N LEU A 52 5.65 18.52 -7.16
CA LEU A 52 4.45 17.84 -6.67
C LEU A 52 4.42 16.35 -7.01
N GLY A 53 5.35 15.86 -7.82
CA GLY A 53 5.41 14.46 -8.16
C GLY A 53 6.70 14.07 -8.85
N TYR A 54 6.98 12.77 -8.88
CA TYR A 54 8.10 12.23 -9.66
C TYR A 54 7.77 10.83 -10.18
N ALA A 55 8.38 10.50 -11.31
CA ALA A 55 8.43 9.14 -11.83
C ALA A 55 9.86 8.73 -12.12
N ARG A 56 10.14 7.44 -11.96
CA ARG A 56 11.43 6.83 -12.26
C ARG A 56 11.19 5.56 -13.05
N TYR A 57 11.85 5.41 -14.18
CA TYR A 57 11.63 4.25 -15.04
C TYR A 57 12.88 3.89 -15.82
N ARG A 58 12.88 2.68 -16.35
CA ARG A 58 13.90 2.15 -17.26
C ARG A 58 13.24 1.58 -18.50
N ILE A 59 13.97 1.53 -19.58
CA ILE A 59 13.50 0.92 -20.83
C ILE A 59 14.41 -0.25 -21.17
N LYS A 60 13.84 -1.37 -21.51
CA LYS A 60 14.51 -2.49 -22.14
C LYS A 60 14.11 -2.49 -23.61
N GLU A 61 15.06 -2.12 -24.46
CA GLU A 61 14.83 -2.11 -25.89
C GLU A 61 14.54 -3.51 -26.42
N HIS A 62 13.52 -3.61 -27.22
CA HIS A 62 13.14 -4.83 -27.91
C HIS A 62 12.39 -4.50 -29.18
N TYR A 63 12.70 -5.28 -30.25
CA TYR A 63 12.01 -5.21 -31.52
C TYR A 63 11.47 -6.59 -31.86
N GLU A 64 10.24 -6.66 -32.32
CA GLU A 64 9.58 -7.87 -32.75
C GLU A 64 9.07 -7.68 -34.17
N ASN A 65 9.54 -8.53 -35.09
CA ASN A 65 9.19 -8.45 -36.52
C ASN A 65 9.36 -7.04 -37.14
N GLY A 66 10.41 -6.33 -36.74
CA GLY A 66 10.70 -4.96 -37.20
C GLY A 66 9.88 -3.85 -36.53
N SER A 67 8.98 -4.20 -35.65
CA SER A 67 8.19 -3.23 -34.86
C SER A 67 8.76 -3.06 -33.46
N ALA A 68 8.67 -1.83 -32.92
CA ALA A 68 9.09 -1.55 -31.55
C ALA A 68 8.18 -2.28 -30.55
N ALA A 69 8.80 -3.06 -29.66
CA ALA A 69 8.13 -3.83 -28.62
C ALA A 69 8.82 -3.65 -27.26
N SER A 70 9.52 -2.52 -27.08
CA SER A 70 10.29 -2.24 -25.87
C SER A 70 9.42 -2.30 -24.61
N VAL A 71 10.05 -2.66 -23.48
CA VAL A 71 9.40 -2.73 -22.18
C VAL A 71 9.86 -1.57 -21.33
N LEU A 72 8.91 -0.72 -20.90
CA LEU A 72 9.15 0.32 -19.91
C LEU A 72 8.80 -0.21 -18.52
N SER A 73 9.76 -0.17 -17.61
CA SER A 73 9.59 -0.59 -16.21
C SER A 73 9.58 0.62 -15.29
N VAL A 74 8.41 0.94 -14.72
CA VAL A 74 8.23 2.00 -13.73
C VAL A 74 8.76 1.52 -12.38
N GLN A 75 9.82 2.14 -11.89
CA GLN A 75 10.46 1.83 -10.62
C GLN A 75 9.82 2.57 -9.44
N ALA A 76 9.33 3.78 -9.68
CA ALA A 76 8.58 4.59 -8.74
C ALA A 76 7.72 5.60 -9.48
N LEU A 77 6.54 5.89 -8.96
CA LEU A 77 5.69 6.99 -9.41
C LEU A 77 4.86 7.47 -8.22
N HIS A 78 5.05 8.71 -7.83
CA HIS A 78 4.41 9.36 -6.69
C HIS A 78 3.94 10.75 -7.08
N GLY A 79 2.70 11.06 -6.77
CA GLY A 79 2.10 12.38 -6.97
C GLY A 79 1.37 12.85 -5.71
N ASN A 80 1.72 14.04 -5.23
CA ASN A 80 1.10 14.63 -4.05
C ASN A 80 -0.31 15.20 -4.35
N THR A 81 -0.64 15.33 -5.63
CA THR A 81 -1.97 15.73 -6.13
C THR A 81 -2.42 14.77 -7.23
N ASP A 82 -3.74 14.70 -7.46
CA ASP A 82 -4.31 13.86 -8.53
C ASP A 82 -3.83 14.34 -9.90
N GLY A 83 -3.67 15.67 -10.07
CA GLY A 83 -3.10 16.26 -11.29
C GLY A 83 -1.66 15.82 -11.56
N ALA A 84 -0.79 15.87 -10.54
CA ALA A 84 0.58 15.39 -10.66
C ALA A 84 0.64 13.88 -10.96
N TYR A 85 -0.18 13.08 -10.29
CA TYR A 85 -0.28 11.65 -10.51
C TYR A 85 -0.72 11.33 -11.95
N SER A 86 -1.77 12.00 -12.43
CA SER A 86 -2.30 11.84 -13.78
C SER A 86 -1.27 12.25 -14.85
N ALA A 87 -0.63 13.41 -14.70
CA ALA A 87 0.36 13.90 -15.63
C ALA A 87 1.58 12.99 -15.74
N LEU A 88 2.04 12.41 -14.62
CA LEU A 88 3.13 11.45 -14.63
C LEU A 88 2.76 10.17 -15.38
N TRP A 89 1.56 9.63 -15.21
CA TRP A 89 1.10 8.49 -16.00
C TRP A 89 0.92 8.82 -17.47
N GLN A 90 0.41 10.02 -17.81
CA GLN A 90 0.34 10.48 -19.20
C GLN A 90 1.73 10.54 -19.84
N HIS A 91 2.74 11.05 -19.11
CA HIS A 91 4.13 11.02 -19.57
C HIS A 91 4.61 9.58 -19.82
N ILE A 92 4.39 8.66 -18.90
CA ILE A 92 4.80 7.25 -19.03
C ILE A 92 4.13 6.59 -20.26
N PHE A 93 2.85 6.85 -20.49
CA PHE A 93 2.13 6.31 -21.65
C PHE A 93 2.53 6.98 -22.96
N GLY A 94 3.07 8.19 -22.92
CA GLY A 94 3.55 8.94 -24.07
C GLY A 94 5.00 8.64 -24.47
N VAL A 95 5.71 7.77 -23.76
CA VAL A 95 7.09 7.38 -24.14
C VAL A 95 7.05 6.56 -25.40
N ASP A 96 7.76 7.02 -26.43
CA ASP A 96 7.77 6.41 -27.77
C ASP A 96 8.48 5.05 -27.79
N LEU A 97 8.16 4.23 -28.79
CA LEU A 97 8.76 2.92 -29.05
C LEU A 97 8.54 1.88 -27.92
N VAL A 98 7.56 2.11 -27.05
CA VAL A 98 7.21 1.23 -25.93
C VAL A 98 5.98 0.41 -26.28
N GLY A 99 6.15 -0.91 -26.34
CA GLY A 99 5.04 -1.87 -26.56
C GLY A 99 4.37 -2.34 -25.29
N LYS A 100 5.10 -2.28 -24.15
CA LYS A 100 4.62 -2.77 -22.84
C LYS A 100 5.11 -1.90 -21.70
N ILE A 101 4.21 -1.59 -20.78
CA ILE A 101 4.53 -0.90 -19.52
C ILE A 101 4.33 -1.86 -18.36
N GLN A 102 5.30 -1.92 -17.46
CA GLN A 102 5.25 -2.68 -16.21
C GLN A 102 5.48 -1.74 -15.04
N ALA A 103 4.70 -1.89 -13.98
CA ALA A 103 4.87 -1.12 -12.76
C ALA A 103 4.70 -2.07 -11.56
N GLU A 104 5.76 -2.23 -10.80
CA GLU A 104 5.76 -3.05 -9.58
C GLU A 104 5.55 -2.18 -8.34
N TRP A 105 5.27 -2.81 -7.21
CA TRP A 105 5.12 -2.15 -5.91
C TRP A 105 4.05 -1.06 -5.91
N ARG A 106 2.96 -1.32 -6.64
CA ARG A 106 1.79 -0.44 -6.67
C ARG A 106 0.83 -0.81 -5.55
N ARG A 107 0.06 0.16 -5.11
CA ARG A 107 -0.93 0.00 -4.04
C ARG A 107 -2.08 -0.90 -4.50
N THR A 108 -2.76 -1.54 -3.56
CA THR A 108 -3.94 -2.36 -3.86
C THR A 108 -5.13 -1.53 -4.33
N ASP A 109 -5.22 -0.27 -3.87
CA ASP A 109 -6.23 0.73 -4.23
C ASP A 109 -5.75 1.70 -5.33
N GLU A 110 -4.87 1.24 -6.22
CA GLU A 110 -4.28 2.01 -7.33
C GLU A 110 -5.36 2.65 -8.20
N PRO A 111 -5.44 3.99 -8.30
CA PRO A 111 -6.50 4.67 -9.06
C PRO A 111 -6.34 4.55 -10.57
N LEU A 112 -5.17 4.17 -11.07
CA LEU A 112 -4.88 4.04 -12.49
C LEU A 112 -5.94 3.22 -13.25
N TYR A 113 -6.47 2.16 -12.63
CA TYR A 113 -7.50 1.33 -13.25
C TYR A 113 -8.74 2.14 -13.69
N ALA A 114 -9.19 3.08 -12.84
CA ALA A 114 -10.34 3.94 -13.14
C ALA A 114 -10.01 5.10 -14.09
N MET A 115 -8.72 5.40 -14.31
CA MET A 115 -8.28 6.51 -15.18
C MET A 115 -8.08 6.05 -16.64
N LEU A 116 -8.01 4.75 -16.90
CA LEU A 116 -7.76 4.24 -18.24
C LEU A 116 -9.05 4.26 -19.10
N ALA A 117 -8.91 4.64 -20.35
CA ALA A 117 -10.00 4.57 -21.33
C ALA A 117 -10.46 3.12 -21.58
N ASP A 118 -9.54 2.16 -21.55
CA ASP A 118 -9.85 0.73 -21.57
C ASP A 118 -9.14 0.02 -20.40
N PRO A 119 -9.79 -0.08 -19.22
CA PRO A 119 -9.20 -0.71 -18.04
C PRO A 119 -8.92 -2.22 -18.21
N ARG A 120 -9.54 -2.90 -19.19
CA ARG A 120 -9.30 -4.33 -19.45
C ARG A 120 -7.89 -4.60 -19.97
N ARG A 121 -7.20 -3.60 -20.49
CA ARG A 121 -5.80 -3.71 -20.90
C ARG A 121 -4.82 -3.75 -19.72
N LEU A 122 -5.26 -3.32 -18.52
CA LEU A 122 -4.46 -3.37 -17.31
C LEU A 122 -4.52 -4.76 -16.67
N VAL A 123 -3.42 -5.48 -16.70
CA VAL A 123 -3.28 -6.76 -16.02
C VAL A 123 -2.76 -6.50 -14.60
N ARG A 124 -3.56 -6.78 -13.58
CA ARG A 124 -3.19 -6.67 -12.17
C ARG A 124 -2.77 -8.04 -11.62
N ARG A 125 -1.62 -8.08 -10.96
CA ARG A 125 -1.11 -9.29 -10.31
C ARG A 125 -0.80 -8.95 -8.85
N PRO A 126 -1.72 -9.18 -7.91
CA PRO A 126 -1.44 -8.99 -6.49
C PRO A 126 -0.36 -9.95 -6.02
N SER A 127 0.52 -9.47 -5.16
CA SER A 127 1.54 -10.26 -4.47
C SER A 127 1.80 -9.69 -3.09
N ASP A 128 2.29 -10.54 -2.20
CA ASP A 128 2.62 -10.13 -0.84
C ASP A 128 3.93 -9.35 -0.81
N THR A 129 3.94 -8.25 -0.06
CA THR A 129 5.12 -7.38 0.04
C THR A 129 5.44 -6.98 1.47
N LEU A 130 4.43 -6.79 2.31
CA LEU A 130 4.57 -6.40 3.70
C LEU A 130 3.80 -7.36 4.59
N TRP A 131 4.53 -8.05 5.45
CA TRP A 131 3.97 -8.95 6.44
C TRP A 131 3.87 -8.23 7.78
N VAL A 132 2.70 -8.30 8.41
CA VAL A 132 2.41 -7.62 9.67
C VAL A 132 2.00 -8.64 10.72
N ARG A 133 2.63 -8.58 11.90
CA ARG A 133 2.21 -9.31 13.08
C ARG A 133 2.07 -8.37 14.26
N ILE A 134 0.95 -8.44 14.95
CA ILE A 134 0.74 -7.71 16.20
C ILE A 134 1.38 -8.51 17.34
N VAL A 135 2.30 -7.89 18.07
CA VAL A 135 3.02 -8.51 19.21
C VAL A 135 2.62 -7.93 20.55
N ASP A 136 1.97 -6.76 20.54
CA ASP A 136 1.33 -6.10 21.67
C ASP A 136 0.02 -5.50 21.19
N THR A 137 -1.08 -6.16 21.51
CA THR A 137 -2.41 -5.78 21.03
C THR A 137 -2.84 -4.43 21.56
N VAL A 138 -2.58 -4.13 22.84
CA VAL A 138 -3.00 -2.88 23.46
C VAL A 138 -2.29 -1.71 22.81
N GLN A 139 -0.95 -1.73 22.79
CA GLN A 139 -0.17 -0.65 22.18
C GLN A 139 -0.49 -0.46 20.69
N ALA A 140 -0.64 -1.57 19.95
CA ALA A 140 -0.92 -1.50 18.52
C ALA A 140 -2.27 -0.83 18.24
N LEU A 141 -3.31 -1.17 18.99
CA LEU A 141 -4.66 -0.61 18.77
C LEU A 141 -4.80 0.81 19.29
N GLU A 142 -4.12 1.17 20.38
CA GLU A 142 -4.08 2.54 20.90
C GLU A 142 -3.28 3.50 20.00
N ALA A 143 -2.27 3.01 19.30
CA ALA A 143 -1.49 3.82 18.35
C ALA A 143 -2.28 4.23 17.10
N ARG A 144 -3.50 3.72 16.92
CA ARG A 144 -4.34 4.02 15.76
C ARG A 144 -5.34 5.13 16.03
N ARG A 145 -5.80 5.73 14.93
CA ARG A 145 -7.02 6.55 14.87
C ARG A 145 -8.04 5.82 13.99
N TYR A 146 -9.28 5.93 14.37
CA TYR A 146 -10.39 5.30 13.67
C TYR A 146 -11.27 6.38 13.02
N ARG A 147 -11.82 6.09 11.85
CA ARG A 147 -12.59 7.09 11.09
C ARG A 147 -13.87 7.53 11.80
N THR A 148 -14.50 6.61 12.52
CA THR A 148 -15.74 6.84 13.26
C THR A 148 -15.54 6.48 14.72
N ALA A 149 -16.20 7.22 15.62
CA ALA A 149 -16.23 6.87 17.03
C ALA A 149 -17.04 5.58 17.24
N GLY A 150 -16.54 4.69 18.08
CA GLY A 150 -17.20 3.43 18.40
C GLY A 150 -16.48 2.65 19.48
N ALA A 151 -17.14 1.61 19.97
CA ALA A 151 -16.58 0.63 20.90
C ALA A 151 -16.84 -0.78 20.40
N LEU A 152 -15.86 -1.67 20.63
CA LEU A 152 -15.91 -3.06 20.19
C LEU A 152 -15.16 -3.94 21.18
N VAL A 153 -15.72 -5.11 21.49
CA VAL A 153 -15.02 -6.13 22.29
C VAL A 153 -14.58 -7.25 21.33
N ILE A 154 -13.27 -7.47 21.24
CA ILE A 154 -12.70 -8.56 20.46
C ILE A 154 -12.16 -9.67 21.36
N GLU A 155 -12.36 -10.92 20.97
CA GLU A 155 -11.65 -12.08 21.51
C GLU A 155 -10.56 -12.47 20.51
N LEU A 156 -9.30 -12.34 20.95
CA LEU A 156 -8.13 -12.61 20.15
C LEU A 156 -7.47 -13.92 20.56
N ARG A 157 -7.19 -14.80 19.60
CA ARG A 157 -6.41 -16.02 19.78
C ARG A 157 -5.04 -15.86 19.17
N ASP A 158 -4.01 -16.18 19.95
CA ASP A 158 -2.61 -16.15 19.50
C ASP A 158 -1.84 -17.31 20.13
N ASP A 159 -1.65 -18.36 19.36
CA ASP A 159 -0.97 -19.58 19.83
C ASP A 159 0.55 -19.39 19.91
N PHE A 160 1.11 -18.47 19.15
CA PHE A 160 2.55 -18.21 19.13
C PHE A 160 2.99 -17.22 20.21
N CYS A 161 2.15 -16.18 20.49
CA CYS A 161 2.38 -15.19 21.55
C CYS A 161 1.22 -15.27 22.57
N PRO A 162 1.24 -16.22 23.53
CA PRO A 162 0.12 -16.46 24.44
C PRO A 162 -0.27 -15.22 25.26
N TRP A 163 0.66 -14.32 25.55
CA TRP A 163 0.40 -13.07 26.27
C TRP A 163 -0.49 -12.10 25.48
N ASN A 164 -0.61 -12.31 24.18
CA ASN A 164 -1.39 -11.48 23.27
C ASN A 164 -2.83 -12.02 23.09
N GLY A 165 -3.11 -13.22 23.60
CA GLY A 165 -4.44 -13.80 23.61
C GLY A 165 -5.32 -13.21 24.70
N GLY A 166 -6.65 -13.17 24.45
CA GLY A 166 -7.61 -12.69 25.43
C GLY A 166 -8.67 -11.78 24.85
N ARG A 167 -9.46 -11.17 25.73
CA ARG A 167 -10.51 -10.22 25.35
C ARG A 167 -10.06 -8.81 25.57
N TYR A 168 -10.33 -7.96 24.59
CA TYR A 168 -9.95 -6.55 24.59
C TYR A 168 -11.18 -5.71 24.27
N VAL A 169 -11.41 -4.66 25.05
CA VAL A 169 -12.32 -3.60 24.68
C VAL A 169 -11.52 -2.49 24.02
N ILE A 170 -12.00 -2.05 22.86
CA ILE A 170 -11.42 -0.95 22.08
C ILE A 170 -12.47 0.16 22.03
N GLU A 171 -12.11 1.33 22.44
CA GLU A 171 -12.90 2.56 22.31
C GLU A 171 -12.10 3.53 21.46
N GLY A 172 -12.52 3.77 20.21
CA GLY A 172 -11.74 4.52 19.25
C GLY A 172 -12.54 5.55 18.49
N GLY A 173 -11.83 6.49 17.90
CA GLY A 173 -12.37 7.57 17.07
C GLY A 173 -11.27 8.37 16.37
N PRO A 174 -11.64 9.48 15.70
CA PRO A 174 -10.69 10.34 14.99
C PRO A 174 -9.58 10.94 15.87
N ASP A 175 -9.86 11.11 17.15
CA ASP A 175 -8.93 11.74 18.11
C ASP A 175 -7.95 10.74 18.75
N GLY A 176 -8.18 9.43 18.58
CA GLY A 176 -7.36 8.37 19.11
C GLY A 176 -8.16 7.17 19.58
N ALA A 177 -7.52 6.27 20.32
CA ALA A 177 -8.15 5.09 20.86
C ALA A 177 -7.63 4.73 22.26
N ARG A 178 -8.44 3.97 22.99
CA ARG A 178 -8.09 3.26 24.22
C ARG A 178 -8.36 1.79 24.02
N CYS A 179 -7.45 0.95 24.49
CA CYS A 179 -7.59 -0.49 24.45
C CYS A 179 -7.18 -1.07 25.80
N SER A 180 -7.97 -1.99 26.32
CA SER A 180 -7.65 -2.67 27.58
C SER A 180 -8.24 -4.07 27.62
N HIS A 181 -7.67 -4.93 28.45
CA HIS A 181 -8.24 -6.23 28.73
C HIS A 181 -9.63 -6.10 29.38
N THR A 182 -10.51 -7.04 29.06
CA THR A 182 -11.88 -7.07 29.60
C THR A 182 -12.39 -8.50 29.79
N THR A 183 -13.40 -8.65 30.65
CA THR A 183 -14.16 -9.90 30.81
C THR A 183 -15.52 -9.86 30.12
N LYS A 184 -15.87 -8.76 29.44
CA LYS A 184 -17.12 -8.61 28.69
C LYS A 184 -17.23 -9.66 27.60
N THR A 185 -18.45 -9.99 27.22
CA THR A 185 -18.72 -10.87 26.06
C THR A 185 -18.13 -10.24 24.78
N ALA A 186 -17.44 -11.05 24.00
CA ALA A 186 -16.86 -10.60 22.74
C ALA A 186 -17.95 -10.35 21.69
N ASP A 187 -17.81 -9.25 20.98
CA ASP A 187 -18.61 -8.92 19.80
C ASP A 187 -18.06 -9.61 18.55
N LEU A 188 -16.72 -9.76 18.49
CA LEU A 188 -16.01 -10.44 17.42
C LEU A 188 -14.97 -11.41 17.99
N THR A 189 -14.82 -12.55 17.31
CA THR A 189 -13.74 -13.53 17.58
C THR A 189 -12.87 -13.68 16.35
N MET A 190 -11.53 -13.63 16.53
CA MET A 190 -10.54 -13.76 15.46
C MET A 190 -9.20 -14.24 16.00
N THR A 191 -8.29 -14.61 15.11
CA THR A 191 -6.89 -14.82 15.48
C THR A 191 -6.04 -13.57 15.21
N VAL A 192 -4.81 -13.58 15.69
CA VAL A 192 -3.85 -12.50 15.41
C VAL A 192 -3.57 -12.32 13.91
N ASN A 193 -3.78 -13.35 13.08
CA ASN A 193 -3.60 -13.27 11.64
C ASN A 193 -4.65 -12.35 11.01
N GLU A 194 -5.93 -12.49 11.41
CA GLU A 194 -7.00 -11.61 10.95
C GLU A 194 -6.80 -10.19 11.46
N LEU A 195 -6.39 -10.02 12.71
CA LEU A 195 -6.06 -8.70 13.24
C LEU A 195 -4.92 -8.05 12.45
N GLY A 196 -3.87 -8.81 12.11
CA GLY A 196 -2.77 -8.34 11.26
C GLY A 196 -3.23 -7.93 9.85
N ALA A 197 -4.16 -8.70 9.25
CA ALA A 197 -4.72 -8.40 7.93
C ALA A 197 -5.60 -7.13 7.94
N LEU A 198 -6.32 -6.87 9.03
CA LEU A 198 -7.11 -5.66 9.24
C LEU A 198 -6.24 -4.44 9.53
N TYR A 199 -5.10 -4.64 10.20
CA TYR A 199 -4.34 -3.57 10.85
C TYR A 199 -3.89 -2.46 9.92
N LEU A 200 -3.49 -2.76 8.69
CA LEU A 200 -3.14 -1.77 7.66
C LEU A 200 -4.25 -1.51 6.65
N GLY A 201 -5.44 -2.09 6.84
CA GLY A 201 -6.58 -1.90 5.94
C GLY A 201 -6.45 -2.66 4.61
N GLY A 202 -5.56 -3.65 4.53
CA GLY A 202 -5.40 -4.49 3.34
C GLY A 202 -6.60 -5.39 3.06
N MET A 203 -7.30 -5.80 4.12
CA MET A 203 -8.57 -6.52 4.08
C MET A 203 -9.60 -5.85 4.98
N SER A 204 -10.88 -5.96 4.65
CA SER A 204 -11.97 -5.49 5.49
C SER A 204 -12.51 -6.60 6.39
N ALA A 205 -13.10 -6.22 7.53
CA ALA A 205 -13.77 -7.17 8.42
C ALA A 205 -14.89 -7.96 7.71
N HIS A 206 -15.62 -7.32 6.80
CA HIS A 206 -16.63 -7.99 5.98
C HIS A 206 -16.06 -9.07 5.06
N GLN A 207 -14.91 -8.82 4.43
CA GLN A 207 -14.24 -9.83 3.59
C GLN A 207 -13.82 -11.04 4.42
N LEU A 208 -13.22 -10.81 5.59
CA LEU A 208 -12.76 -11.88 6.49
C LEU A 208 -13.94 -12.64 7.09
N ALA A 209 -15.02 -11.97 7.46
CA ALA A 209 -16.24 -12.63 7.97
C ALA A 209 -16.91 -13.51 6.90
N ARG A 210 -17.03 -13.03 5.65
CA ARG A 210 -17.54 -13.83 4.53
C ARG A 210 -16.66 -15.03 4.21
N ALA A 211 -15.38 -14.95 4.51
CA ALA A 211 -14.42 -16.06 4.38
C ALA A 211 -14.43 -17.00 5.60
N GLY A 212 -15.28 -16.78 6.61
CA GLY A 212 -15.33 -17.56 7.84
C GLY A 212 -14.11 -17.39 8.75
N ARG A 213 -13.38 -16.28 8.61
CA ARG A 213 -12.15 -15.99 9.35
C ARG A 213 -12.40 -15.13 10.59
N ILE A 214 -13.51 -14.40 10.62
CA ILE A 214 -13.98 -13.61 11.77
C ILE A 214 -15.41 -14.05 12.07
N GLU A 215 -15.70 -14.29 13.35
CA GLU A 215 -17.01 -14.61 13.84
C GLU A 215 -17.58 -13.46 14.66
N GLY A 216 -18.87 -13.15 14.48
CA GLY A 216 -19.57 -12.13 15.26
C GLY A 216 -20.84 -11.63 14.57
N ALA A 217 -21.57 -10.76 15.27
CA ALA A 217 -22.80 -10.18 14.77
C ALA A 217 -22.52 -9.21 13.60
N ALA A 218 -23.45 -9.09 12.65
CA ALA A 218 -23.32 -8.21 11.49
C ALA A 218 -23.02 -6.74 11.87
N GLN A 219 -23.63 -6.24 12.93
CA GLN A 219 -23.37 -4.89 13.44
C GLN A 219 -21.92 -4.72 13.92
N ALA A 220 -21.38 -5.72 14.63
CA ALA A 220 -19.99 -5.68 15.09
C ALA A 220 -19.00 -5.72 13.92
N ILE A 221 -19.26 -6.52 12.89
CA ILE A 221 -18.44 -6.59 11.67
C ILE A 221 -18.45 -5.24 10.93
N THR A 222 -19.57 -4.53 10.95
CA THR A 222 -19.68 -3.19 10.32
C THR A 222 -18.92 -2.12 11.13
N THR A 223 -18.82 -2.31 12.46
CA THR A 223 -18.10 -1.38 13.35
C THR A 223 -16.58 -1.57 13.28
N ALA A 224 -16.11 -2.79 12.97
CA ALA A 224 -14.71 -3.15 12.88
C ALA A 224 -14.03 -2.66 11.60
#